data_a84077671addcd641c7e7fd7100fd357
#
_entry.id   a84077671addcd641c7e7fd7100fd357
#
_cell.length_a   1.000
_cell.length_b   1.000
_cell.length_c   1.000
_cell.angle_alpha   90.00
_cell.angle_beta   90.00
_cell.angle_gamma   90.00
#
_symmetry.space_group_name_H-M   'P 1'
#
loop_
_entity.id
_entity.type
_entity.pdbx_description
1 polymer ?
#
loop_
_entity_poly.entity_id
_entity_poly.type
_entity_poly.pdbx_seq_one_letter_code
_entity_poly.pdbx_strand_id
1 'polypeptide(L)'
;MEWCKLWNGETATAKQAGPSSDKREKEQAADNREVQDRLENYLWKHYEFRFNVLTEQPEYCAKGQGTDTPYKIVTQRTLNTLCLEAHRHRINCWDKDVSRLLHSERLEDYHPFLTYMDTLPQWDGVDRITPLAQRISKKTFWINGFHRWMLGMAAQWSGRMDRCANAVAPMLVSRMQGKCKSTFCQLLMPDGLRDYYTDSFELTGQSGCEQKLAQFGLINLDEYDRLSPQKLPLLKTLMQMKKLDFRKSHRSSYSHLPRMASFIGTSNHKDLLTDPTGSRRCLLYTSPSPRDS
;
A
#
# COMPACT_ATOMS: atom_id res chain seq x y z
N MET A 1 -84.58 -8.98 -41.46
CA MET A 1 -84.94 -8.67 -40.08
C MET A 1 -83.68 -8.21 -39.39
N GLU A 2 -83.49 -6.95 -39.50
CA GLU A 2 -83.61 -5.94 -38.40
C GLU A 2 -83.06 -6.40 -37.08
N TRP A 3 -81.99 -5.72 -36.69
CA TRP A 3 -82.03 -4.81 -35.58
C TRP A 3 -80.91 -3.76 -35.70
N CYS A 4 -81.39 -2.54 -35.89
CA CYS A 4 -80.71 -1.29 -35.82
C CYS A 4 -80.55 -0.81 -34.39
N LYS A 5 -79.47 0.06 -34.20
CA LYS A 5 -79.38 1.19 -33.28
C LYS A 5 -79.22 0.83 -31.82
N LEU A 6 -78.14 1.28 -31.19
CA LEU A 6 -78.00 2.65 -30.71
C LEU A 6 -76.52 2.88 -30.33
N TRP A 7 -75.91 3.84 -30.97
CA TRP A 7 -74.60 4.38 -30.58
C TRP A 7 -74.83 5.70 -29.87
N ASN A 8 -74.56 5.77 -28.59
CA ASN A 8 -74.43 7.00 -27.85
C ASN A 8 -72.96 7.27 -27.60
N GLY A 9 -72.54 8.44 -28.11
CA GLY A 9 -71.16 8.91 -27.99
C GLY A 9 -70.73 9.16 -26.55
N GLU A 10 -69.63 8.59 -26.24
CA GLU A 10 -68.81 9.05 -25.12
C GLU A 10 -67.55 9.68 -25.69
N THR A 11 -67.43 10.95 -25.38
CA THR A 11 -66.24 11.78 -25.64
C THR A 11 -65.00 11.16 -25.01
N ALA A 12 -64.08 10.70 -25.86
CA ALA A 12 -62.76 10.26 -25.43
C ALA A 12 -61.99 11.46 -24.84
N THR A 13 -61.91 11.51 -23.53
CA THR A 13 -60.94 12.37 -22.85
C THR A 13 -59.53 11.95 -23.27
N ALA A 14 -58.86 12.83 -23.98
CA ALA A 14 -57.47 12.64 -24.34
C ALA A 14 -56.64 12.45 -23.07
N LYS A 15 -56.20 11.21 -22.84
CA LYS A 15 -55.14 10.96 -21.85
C LYS A 15 -53.89 11.70 -22.32
N GLN A 16 -53.49 12.71 -21.57
CA GLN A 16 -52.20 13.34 -21.76
C GLN A 16 -51.10 12.26 -21.72
N ALA A 17 -50.47 12.03 -22.85
CA ALA A 17 -49.33 11.16 -22.95
C ALA A 17 -48.27 11.70 -22.02
N GLY A 18 -47.88 10.93 -21.01
CA GLY A 18 -46.76 11.27 -20.15
C GLY A 18 -45.47 11.36 -20.98
N PRO A 19 -44.47 12.07 -20.49
CA PRO A 19 -43.23 12.28 -21.22
C PRO A 19 -42.67 10.92 -21.69
N SER A 20 -42.17 10.86 -22.94
CA SER A 20 -41.60 9.67 -23.51
C SER A 20 -40.45 9.14 -22.61
N SER A 21 -40.25 7.80 -22.59
CA SER A 21 -39.19 7.15 -21.80
C SER A 21 -37.83 7.84 -21.95
N ASP A 22 -37.48 8.23 -23.17
CA ASP A 22 -36.24 8.93 -23.53
C ASP A 22 -36.13 10.33 -22.86
N LYS A 23 -37.23 11.04 -22.65
CA LYS A 23 -37.26 12.33 -21.99
C LYS A 23 -37.07 12.18 -20.47
N ARG A 24 -37.66 11.17 -19.86
CA ARG A 24 -37.48 10.83 -18.43
C ARG A 24 -36.08 10.37 -18.13
N GLU A 25 -35.48 9.56 -18.99
CA GLU A 25 -34.09 9.11 -18.85
C GLU A 25 -33.08 10.27 -18.93
N LYS A 26 -33.32 11.24 -19.83
CA LYS A 26 -32.50 12.44 -19.94
C LYS A 26 -32.62 13.37 -18.73
N GLU A 27 -33.84 13.56 -18.21
CA GLU A 27 -34.09 14.34 -17.00
C GLU A 27 -33.44 13.67 -15.78
N GLN A 28 -33.55 12.36 -15.63
CA GLN A 28 -32.94 11.61 -14.53
C GLN A 28 -31.41 11.58 -14.61
N ALA A 29 -30.84 11.54 -15.82
CA ALA A 29 -29.40 11.63 -16.03
C ALA A 29 -28.86 13.04 -15.72
N ALA A 30 -29.64 14.09 -15.98
CA ALA A 30 -29.28 15.47 -15.63
C ALA A 30 -29.32 15.69 -14.11
N ASP A 31 -30.34 15.18 -13.44
CA ASP A 31 -30.48 15.23 -11.97
C ASP A 31 -29.33 14.49 -11.27
N ASN A 32 -28.96 13.31 -11.76
CA ASN A 32 -27.84 12.55 -11.25
C ASN A 32 -26.49 13.27 -11.40
N ARG A 33 -26.28 14.00 -12.50
CA ARG A 33 -25.07 14.81 -12.69
C ARG A 33 -24.99 15.95 -11.69
N GLU A 34 -26.09 16.66 -11.50
CA GLU A 34 -26.15 17.76 -10.54
C GLU A 34 -25.86 17.28 -9.11
N VAL A 35 -26.39 16.12 -8.72
CA VAL A 35 -26.09 15.50 -7.42
C VAL A 35 -24.62 15.13 -7.30
N GLN A 36 -24.01 14.57 -8.34
CA GLN A 36 -22.58 14.23 -8.35
C GLN A 36 -21.69 15.47 -8.22
N ASP A 37 -21.98 16.54 -8.98
CA ASP A 37 -21.22 17.80 -8.91
C ASP A 37 -21.34 18.45 -7.54
N ARG A 38 -22.53 18.43 -6.93
CA ARG A 38 -22.74 18.94 -5.57
C ARG A 38 -22.00 18.13 -4.52
N LEU A 39 -21.98 16.80 -4.65
CA LEU A 39 -21.25 15.89 -3.78
C LEU A 39 -19.75 16.14 -3.88
N GLU A 40 -19.21 16.20 -5.09
CA GLU A 40 -17.80 16.47 -5.34
C GLU A 40 -17.39 17.81 -4.72
N ASN A 41 -18.11 18.89 -5.02
CA ASN A 41 -17.85 20.21 -4.46
C ASN A 41 -17.90 20.23 -2.92
N TYR A 42 -18.87 19.51 -2.33
CA TYR A 42 -18.98 19.40 -0.88
C TYR A 42 -17.77 18.70 -0.29
N LEU A 43 -17.38 17.55 -0.82
CA LEU A 43 -16.27 16.75 -0.31
C LEU A 43 -14.95 17.49 -0.45
N TRP A 44 -14.65 18.09 -1.62
CA TRP A 44 -13.43 18.86 -1.85
C TRP A 44 -13.36 20.16 -1.05
N LYS A 45 -14.50 20.69 -0.64
CA LYS A 45 -14.54 21.86 0.25
C LYS A 45 -14.11 21.53 1.68
N HIS A 46 -14.48 20.34 2.19
CA HIS A 46 -14.30 19.99 3.61
C HIS A 46 -13.14 19.03 3.86
N TYR A 47 -12.70 18.31 2.83
CA TYR A 47 -11.68 17.27 2.95
C TYR A 47 -10.62 17.42 1.86
N GLU A 48 -9.44 16.89 2.15
CA GLU A 48 -8.42 16.56 1.17
C GLU A 48 -8.39 15.06 1.00
N PHE A 49 -8.27 14.62 -0.24
CA PHE A 49 -8.20 13.20 -0.58
C PHE A 49 -6.99 12.93 -1.45
N ARG A 50 -6.45 11.72 -1.32
CA ARG A 50 -5.42 11.20 -2.20
C ARG A 50 -5.60 9.70 -2.36
N PHE A 51 -5.11 9.13 -3.42
CA PHE A 51 -5.15 7.69 -3.66
C PHE A 51 -3.78 7.07 -3.42
N ASN A 52 -3.66 6.24 -2.40
CA ASN A 52 -2.41 5.55 -2.08
C ASN A 52 -2.22 4.37 -3.04
N VAL A 53 -1.26 4.51 -3.96
CA VAL A 53 -1.02 3.53 -5.04
C VAL A 53 -0.47 2.19 -4.53
N LEU A 54 0.14 2.13 -3.34
CA LEU A 54 0.68 0.89 -2.76
C LEU A 54 -0.39 0.06 -2.07
N THR A 55 -1.29 0.72 -1.34
CA THR A 55 -2.40 0.06 -0.64
C THR A 55 -3.64 -0.03 -1.50
N GLU A 56 -3.70 0.73 -2.60
CA GLU A 56 -4.85 0.91 -3.48
C GLU A 56 -6.11 1.37 -2.74
N GLN A 57 -5.91 2.25 -1.78
CA GLN A 57 -6.99 2.78 -0.96
C GLN A 57 -6.98 4.31 -1.00
N PRO A 58 -8.14 4.94 -1.06
CA PRO A 58 -8.26 6.37 -0.84
C PRO A 58 -7.94 6.71 0.61
N GLU A 59 -7.22 7.80 0.80
CA GLU A 59 -6.91 8.40 2.09
C GLU A 59 -7.52 9.80 2.16
N TYR A 60 -7.87 10.25 3.34
CA TYR A 60 -8.47 11.56 3.56
C TYR A 60 -7.92 12.27 4.79
N CYS A 61 -7.98 13.59 4.73
CA CYS A 61 -7.72 14.50 5.83
C CYS A 61 -8.80 15.58 5.87
N ALA A 62 -9.30 15.94 7.03
CA ALA A 62 -10.25 17.05 7.17
C ALA A 62 -9.53 18.39 7.06
N LYS A 63 -10.03 19.30 6.22
CA LYS A 63 -9.49 20.65 6.08
C LYS A 63 -9.73 21.48 7.34
N GLY A 64 -8.81 22.36 7.65
CA GLY A 64 -8.94 23.30 8.78
C GLY A 64 -8.48 22.79 10.14
N GLN A 65 -7.92 21.58 10.22
CA GLN A 65 -7.39 21.03 11.48
C GLN A 65 -5.87 21.25 11.69
N GLY A 66 -5.24 22.12 10.91
CA GLY A 66 -3.80 22.39 10.96
C GLY A 66 -3.02 21.58 9.93
N THR A 67 -1.78 22.03 9.65
CA THR A 67 -0.91 21.47 8.58
C THR A 67 -0.39 20.06 8.87
N ASP A 68 -0.50 19.57 10.11
CA ASP A 68 0.06 18.29 10.56
C ASP A 68 -1.00 17.19 10.77
N THR A 69 -2.22 17.38 10.26
CA THR A 69 -3.24 16.34 10.44
C THR A 69 -2.92 15.13 9.55
N PRO A 70 -2.73 13.93 10.14
CA PRO A 70 -2.38 12.74 9.36
C PRO A 70 -3.56 12.31 8.48
N TYR A 71 -3.24 11.88 7.27
CA TYR A 71 -4.20 11.23 6.40
C TYR A 71 -4.64 9.88 6.99
N LYS A 72 -5.92 9.58 6.87
CA LYS A 72 -6.54 8.34 7.34
C LYS A 72 -7.10 7.56 6.16
N ILE A 73 -7.04 6.25 6.23
CA ILE A 73 -7.64 5.37 5.22
C ILE A 73 -9.17 5.54 5.24
N VAL A 74 -9.75 5.64 4.06
CA VAL A 74 -11.21 5.65 3.88
C VAL A 74 -11.75 4.23 4.06
N THR A 75 -12.40 4.00 5.19
CA THR A 75 -13.07 2.74 5.51
C THR A 75 -14.55 2.80 5.13
N GLN A 76 -15.26 1.65 5.15
CA GLN A 76 -16.71 1.64 4.96
C GLN A 76 -17.45 2.55 5.98
N ARG A 77 -16.94 2.59 7.22
CA ARG A 77 -17.46 3.51 8.24
C ARG A 77 -17.27 4.98 7.86
N THR A 78 -16.13 5.30 7.24
CA THR A 78 -15.85 6.66 6.72
C THR A 78 -16.79 7.01 5.58
N LEU A 79 -16.99 6.09 4.61
CA LEU A 79 -17.93 6.30 3.50
C LEU A 79 -19.34 6.61 4.01
N ASN A 80 -19.82 5.83 4.97
CA ASN A 80 -21.13 6.06 5.59
C ASN A 80 -21.20 7.43 6.30
N THR A 81 -20.13 7.84 6.98
CA THR A 81 -20.07 9.15 7.65
C THR A 81 -20.14 10.29 6.63
N LEU A 82 -19.32 10.22 5.57
CA LEU A 82 -19.32 11.24 4.50
C LEU A 82 -20.68 11.33 3.80
N CYS A 83 -21.34 10.20 3.57
CA CYS A 83 -22.68 10.13 3.00
C CYS A 83 -23.72 10.83 3.93
N LEU A 84 -23.71 10.51 5.22
CA LEU A 84 -24.62 11.13 6.19
C LEU A 84 -24.40 12.65 6.34
N GLU A 85 -23.16 13.09 6.28
CA GLU A 85 -22.83 14.52 6.29
C GLU A 85 -23.30 15.22 5.02
N ALA A 86 -23.12 14.62 3.84
CA ALA A 86 -23.65 15.14 2.59
C ALA A 86 -25.19 15.29 2.63
N HIS A 87 -25.90 14.32 3.24
CA HIS A 87 -27.37 14.41 3.44
C HIS A 87 -27.75 15.61 4.31
N ARG A 88 -27.00 15.92 5.37
CA ARG A 88 -27.24 17.14 6.19
C ARG A 88 -27.15 18.41 5.35
N HIS A 89 -26.36 18.41 4.29
CA HIS A 89 -26.23 19.48 3.32
C HIS A 89 -27.21 19.35 2.13
N ARG A 90 -28.26 18.54 2.27
CA ARG A 90 -29.31 18.31 1.24
C ARG A 90 -28.76 17.75 -0.07
N ILE A 91 -27.71 16.93 0.00
CA ILE A 91 -27.15 16.19 -1.13
C ILE A 91 -27.61 14.75 -0.97
N ASN A 92 -28.53 14.30 -1.84
CA ASN A 92 -29.09 12.96 -1.78
C ASN A 92 -28.19 11.99 -2.54
N CYS A 93 -27.18 11.42 -1.85
CA CYS A 93 -26.21 10.48 -2.39
C CYS A 93 -26.21 9.19 -1.58
N TRP A 94 -25.67 8.12 -2.16
CA TRP A 94 -25.44 6.84 -1.49
C TRP A 94 -23.95 6.66 -1.19
N ASP A 95 -23.62 5.79 -0.25
CA ASP A 95 -22.24 5.37 0.06
C ASP A 95 -21.49 4.88 -1.19
N LYS A 96 -22.20 4.23 -2.13
CA LYS A 96 -21.68 3.82 -3.44
C LYS A 96 -21.25 4.99 -4.33
N ASP A 97 -21.93 6.13 -4.25
CA ASP A 97 -21.58 7.31 -5.04
C ASP A 97 -20.31 7.95 -4.48
N VAL A 98 -20.22 8.07 -3.16
CA VAL A 98 -18.99 8.50 -2.46
C VAL A 98 -17.83 7.54 -2.80
N SER A 99 -18.07 6.22 -2.69
CA SER A 99 -17.05 5.21 -3.00
C SER A 99 -16.58 5.30 -4.44
N ARG A 100 -17.51 5.44 -5.42
CA ARG A 100 -17.18 5.58 -6.84
C ARG A 100 -16.32 6.79 -7.11
N LEU A 101 -16.64 7.93 -6.49
CA LEU A 101 -15.86 9.16 -6.62
C LEU A 101 -14.44 8.98 -6.06
N LEU A 102 -14.31 8.43 -4.84
CA LEU A 102 -13.02 8.24 -4.16
C LEU A 102 -12.14 7.12 -4.76
N HIS A 103 -12.70 6.22 -5.58
CA HIS A 103 -11.93 5.21 -6.32
C HIS A 103 -11.80 5.54 -7.81
N SER A 104 -12.12 6.78 -8.20
CA SER A 104 -11.93 7.26 -9.57
C SER A 104 -10.58 7.97 -9.74
N GLU A 105 -10.19 8.22 -10.97
CA GLU A 105 -8.98 9.00 -11.33
C GLU A 105 -9.10 10.51 -10.98
N ARG A 106 -10.12 10.90 -10.21
CA ARG A 106 -10.28 12.26 -9.69
C ARG A 106 -9.36 12.55 -8.50
N LEU A 107 -8.88 11.52 -7.81
CA LEU A 107 -7.90 11.65 -6.75
C LEU A 107 -6.49 11.66 -7.33
N GLU A 108 -5.63 12.49 -6.74
CA GLU A 108 -4.21 12.46 -7.05
C GLU A 108 -3.57 11.18 -6.50
N ASP A 109 -2.76 10.55 -7.34
CA ASP A 109 -1.96 9.41 -6.94
C ASP A 109 -0.91 9.82 -5.91
N TYR A 110 -0.90 9.14 -4.78
CA TYR A 110 0.07 9.30 -3.72
C TYR A 110 0.95 8.06 -3.62
N HIS A 111 2.24 8.25 -3.86
CA HIS A 111 3.23 7.19 -3.67
C HIS A 111 4.09 7.52 -2.43
N PRO A 112 3.89 6.84 -1.28
CA PRO A 112 4.52 7.19 0.00
C PRO A 112 6.03 7.33 -0.07
N PHE A 113 6.71 6.38 -0.73
CA PHE A 113 8.16 6.40 -0.82
C PHE A 113 8.70 7.50 -1.73
N LEU A 114 8.07 7.73 -2.88
CA LEU A 114 8.50 8.80 -3.80
C LEU A 114 8.28 10.16 -3.14
N THR A 115 7.11 10.38 -2.58
CA THR A 115 6.82 11.63 -1.84
C THR A 115 7.81 11.86 -0.70
N TYR A 116 8.11 10.80 0.07
CA TYR A 116 9.12 10.90 1.13
C TYR A 116 10.50 11.28 0.58
N MET A 117 10.95 10.63 -0.49
CA MET A 117 12.25 10.91 -1.11
C MET A 117 12.32 12.33 -1.67
N ASP A 118 11.24 12.86 -2.20
CA ASP A 118 11.16 14.22 -2.75
C ASP A 118 11.16 15.30 -1.66
N THR A 119 10.73 14.96 -0.43
CA THR A 119 10.78 15.87 0.73
C THR A 119 12.14 15.92 1.42
N LEU A 120 13.05 15.02 1.07
CA LEU A 120 14.38 14.99 1.70
C LEU A 120 15.22 16.22 1.28
N PRO A 121 15.93 16.84 2.24
CA PRO A 121 16.85 17.91 1.92
C PRO A 121 18.01 17.39 1.04
N GLN A 122 18.65 18.31 0.35
CA GLN A 122 19.87 17.96 -0.38
C GLN A 122 20.91 17.36 0.58
N TRP A 123 21.61 16.33 0.12
CA TRP A 123 22.63 15.65 0.93
C TRP A 123 23.75 16.61 1.34
N ASP A 124 24.03 16.64 2.63
CA ASP A 124 25.03 17.49 3.27
C ASP A 124 26.47 16.92 3.24
N GLY A 125 26.67 15.79 2.55
CA GLY A 125 27.97 15.11 2.47
C GLY A 125 28.30 14.23 3.67
N VAL A 126 27.46 14.16 4.72
CA VAL A 126 27.74 13.41 5.94
C VAL A 126 27.29 11.95 5.80
N ASP A 127 28.21 11.02 6.01
CA ASP A 127 27.92 9.58 6.07
C ASP A 127 27.28 9.23 7.43
N ARG A 128 25.97 8.95 7.40
CA ARG A 128 25.19 8.51 8.56
C ARG A 128 25.02 7.00 8.63
N ILE A 129 25.30 6.29 7.54
CA ILE A 129 25.12 4.84 7.46
C ILE A 129 26.26 4.11 8.18
N THR A 130 27.48 4.51 7.97
CA THR A 130 28.65 3.88 8.62
C THR A 130 28.57 3.93 10.15
N PRO A 131 28.30 5.07 10.82
CA PRO A 131 28.13 5.08 12.28
C PRO A 131 26.97 4.22 12.76
N LEU A 132 25.87 4.13 11.97
CA LEU A 132 24.74 3.26 12.29
C LEU A 132 25.14 1.78 12.21
N ALA A 133 25.84 1.37 11.16
CA ALA A 133 26.35 0.01 11.00
C ALA A 133 27.33 -0.37 12.15
N GLN A 134 28.16 0.57 12.58
CA GLN A 134 29.13 0.37 13.66
C GLN A 134 28.48 0.12 15.02
N ARG A 135 27.24 0.56 15.24
CA ARG A 135 26.48 0.21 16.46
C ARG A 135 26.20 -1.29 16.58
N ILE A 136 26.16 -1.99 15.46
CA ILE A 136 25.99 -3.43 15.40
C ILE A 136 27.35 -4.12 15.42
N SER A 137 28.27 -3.73 14.51
CA SER A 137 29.60 -4.33 14.39
C SER A 137 30.64 -3.38 13.80
N LYS A 138 31.85 -3.45 14.32
CA LYS A 138 33.02 -2.73 13.79
C LYS A 138 33.74 -3.49 12.66
N LYS A 139 33.27 -4.69 12.27
CA LYS A 139 33.86 -5.48 11.19
C LYS A 139 33.64 -4.79 9.85
N THR A 140 34.71 -4.54 9.09
CA THR A 140 34.68 -3.85 7.80
C THR A 140 33.72 -4.54 6.80
N PHE A 141 33.71 -5.87 6.78
CA PHE A 141 32.78 -6.64 5.92
C PHE A 141 31.31 -6.28 6.21
N TRP A 142 30.94 -6.21 7.50
CA TRP A 142 29.59 -5.84 7.92
C TRP A 142 29.27 -4.39 7.52
N ILE A 143 30.15 -3.45 7.84
CA ILE A 143 29.94 -2.02 7.57
C ILE A 143 29.71 -1.80 6.08
N ASN A 144 30.61 -2.33 5.23
CA ASN A 144 30.49 -2.18 3.77
C ASN A 144 29.24 -2.87 3.20
N GLY A 145 28.93 -4.06 3.71
CA GLY A 145 27.74 -4.80 3.29
C GLY A 145 26.44 -4.10 3.69
N PHE A 146 26.35 -3.61 4.92
CA PHE A 146 25.20 -2.87 5.42
C PHE A 146 25.03 -1.54 4.68
N HIS A 147 26.12 -0.82 4.42
CA HIS A 147 26.09 0.41 3.65
C HIS A 147 25.52 0.19 2.23
N ARG A 148 26.04 -0.81 1.52
CA ARG A 148 25.53 -1.18 0.18
C ARG A 148 24.07 -1.61 0.22
N TRP A 149 23.66 -2.33 1.25
CA TRP A 149 22.27 -2.77 1.42
C TRP A 149 21.32 -1.59 1.65
N MET A 150 21.71 -0.62 2.50
CA MET A 150 20.94 0.61 2.74
C MET A 150 20.78 1.44 1.45
N LEU A 151 21.84 1.60 0.67
CA LEU A 151 21.77 2.27 -0.62
C LEU A 151 20.85 1.52 -1.60
N GLY A 152 20.93 0.18 -1.62
CA GLY A 152 20.03 -0.67 -2.41
C GLY A 152 18.57 -0.52 -1.99
N MET A 153 18.29 -0.39 -0.69
CA MET A 153 16.95 -0.17 -0.18
C MET A 153 16.40 1.19 -0.64
N ALA A 154 17.16 2.26 -0.49
CA ALA A 154 16.77 3.59 -0.96
C ALA A 154 16.57 3.65 -2.49
N ALA A 155 17.47 3.02 -3.26
CA ALA A 155 17.33 2.93 -4.71
C ALA A 155 16.06 2.15 -5.12
N GLN A 156 15.68 1.13 -4.36
CA GLN A 156 14.46 0.37 -4.60
C GLN A 156 13.21 1.22 -4.32
N TRP A 157 13.18 1.99 -3.22
CA TRP A 157 12.10 2.92 -2.90
C TRP A 157 11.94 4.03 -3.94
N SER A 158 13.04 4.48 -4.56
CA SER A 158 13.01 5.49 -5.63
C SER A 158 12.64 4.93 -7.01
N GLY A 159 12.33 3.64 -7.13
CA GLY A 159 12.00 2.99 -8.41
C GLY A 159 13.20 2.83 -9.37
N ARG A 160 14.45 3.09 -8.90
CA ARG A 160 15.67 3.05 -9.74
C ARG A 160 16.31 1.67 -9.86
N MET A 161 15.68 0.63 -9.30
CA MET A 161 16.20 -0.75 -9.30
C MET A 161 15.58 -1.61 -10.41
N ASP A 162 15.59 -1.10 -11.64
CA ASP A 162 15.07 -1.77 -12.84
C ASP A 162 15.96 -2.94 -13.29
N ARG A 163 17.27 -2.87 -13.05
CA ARG A 163 18.25 -3.86 -13.50
C ARG A 163 18.51 -4.98 -12.51
N CYS A 164 18.44 -4.72 -11.21
CA CYS A 164 18.68 -5.70 -10.15
C CYS A 164 17.80 -5.40 -8.93
N ALA A 165 17.47 -6.44 -8.17
CA ALA A 165 16.79 -6.28 -6.89
C ALA A 165 17.80 -6.17 -5.74
N ASN A 166 17.42 -5.55 -4.61
CA ASN A 166 18.18 -5.65 -3.36
C ASN A 166 18.03 -7.07 -2.78
N ALA A 167 18.81 -7.99 -3.32
CA ALA A 167 18.66 -9.42 -3.08
C ALA A 167 19.43 -9.94 -1.83
N VAL A 168 20.07 -9.03 -1.09
CA VAL A 168 20.82 -9.33 0.15
C VAL A 168 19.95 -8.97 1.35
N ALA A 169 19.96 -9.80 2.39
CA ALA A 169 19.34 -9.51 3.67
C ALA A 169 20.41 -9.50 4.78
N PRO A 170 20.63 -8.38 5.49
CA PRO A 170 21.40 -8.37 6.71
C PRO A 170 20.70 -9.23 7.76
N MET A 171 21.45 -10.11 8.41
CA MET A 171 20.97 -11.02 9.44
C MET A 171 21.59 -10.69 10.80
N LEU A 172 20.77 -10.23 11.74
CA LEU A 172 21.19 -9.90 13.10
C LEU A 172 21.09 -11.14 13.99
N VAL A 173 22.21 -11.73 14.30
CA VAL A 173 22.28 -13.00 15.05
C VAL A 173 22.84 -12.78 16.44
N SER A 174 22.09 -13.18 17.48
CA SER A 174 22.57 -13.18 18.87
C SER A 174 21.87 -14.28 19.66
N ARG A 175 22.63 -15.10 20.36
CA ARG A 175 22.08 -16.13 21.29
C ARG A 175 21.36 -15.50 22.48
N MET A 176 21.68 -14.25 22.84
CA MET A 176 21.04 -13.55 23.95
C MET A 176 19.75 -12.90 23.45
N GLN A 177 18.64 -13.20 24.13
CA GLN A 177 17.38 -12.50 23.98
C GLN A 177 17.47 -11.08 24.55
N GLY A 178 16.53 -10.20 24.18
CA GLY A 178 16.47 -8.83 24.72
C GLY A 178 17.54 -7.87 24.16
N LYS A 179 18.24 -8.21 23.08
CA LYS A 179 19.24 -7.35 22.44
C LYS A 179 18.64 -6.34 21.44
N CYS A 180 17.33 -6.08 21.51
CA CYS A 180 16.62 -5.10 20.68
C CYS A 180 16.84 -5.27 19.16
N LYS A 181 17.04 -6.51 18.67
CA LYS A 181 17.27 -6.79 17.24
C LYS A 181 16.08 -6.33 16.39
N SER A 182 14.87 -6.79 16.72
CA SER A 182 13.66 -6.44 15.98
C SER A 182 13.34 -4.94 16.09
N THR A 183 13.59 -4.33 17.25
CA THR A 183 13.48 -2.87 17.45
C THR A 183 14.44 -2.11 16.54
N PHE A 184 15.68 -2.57 16.40
CA PHE A 184 16.64 -1.97 15.47
C PHE A 184 16.13 -2.06 14.03
N CYS A 185 15.59 -3.21 13.61
CA CYS A 185 15.03 -3.37 12.26
C CYS A 185 13.87 -2.38 12.01
N GLN A 186 13.00 -2.21 12.98
CA GLN A 186 11.87 -1.28 12.90
C GLN A 186 12.33 0.18 12.80
N LEU A 187 13.36 0.56 13.58
CA LEU A 187 13.90 1.93 13.61
C LEU A 187 14.66 2.32 12.33
N LEU A 188 14.94 1.38 11.43
CA LEU A 188 15.48 1.70 10.10
C LEU A 188 14.46 2.37 9.19
N MET A 189 13.16 2.23 9.48
CA MET A 189 12.13 2.92 8.74
C MET A 189 11.96 4.35 9.27
N PRO A 190 11.93 5.35 8.38
CA PRO A 190 11.57 6.71 8.74
C PRO A 190 10.18 6.80 9.36
N ASP A 191 9.96 7.76 10.25
CA ASP A 191 8.69 7.90 10.96
C ASP A 191 7.47 7.97 10.03
N GLY A 192 7.55 8.72 8.94
CA GLY A 192 6.49 8.83 7.95
C GLY A 192 6.25 7.59 7.09
N LEU A 193 7.14 6.58 7.17
CA LEU A 193 7.05 5.33 6.41
C LEU A 193 6.91 4.09 7.31
N ARG A 194 6.68 4.25 8.62
CA ARG A 194 6.59 3.13 9.58
C ARG A 194 5.50 2.12 9.25
N ASP A 195 4.41 2.57 8.68
CA ASP A 195 3.29 1.70 8.27
C ASP A 195 3.68 0.74 7.13
N TYR A 196 4.80 1.00 6.46
CA TYR A 196 5.35 0.16 5.40
C TYR A 196 6.48 -0.76 5.88
N TYR A 197 6.58 -1.00 7.19
CA TYR A 197 7.37 -2.04 7.82
C TYR A 197 6.50 -3.22 8.24
N THR A 198 7.03 -4.42 8.11
CA THR A 198 6.40 -5.61 8.69
C THR A 198 7.44 -6.62 9.18
N ASP A 199 7.16 -7.26 10.31
CA ASP A 199 7.84 -8.45 10.83
C ASP A 199 6.96 -9.70 10.71
N SER A 200 5.72 -9.53 10.27
CA SER A 200 4.77 -10.61 10.02
C SER A 200 4.75 -10.99 8.54
N PHE A 201 5.79 -11.72 8.11
CA PHE A 201 5.93 -12.17 6.73
C PHE A 201 5.84 -13.70 6.65
N GLU A 202 4.65 -14.18 6.33
CA GLU A 202 4.41 -15.60 6.14
C GLU A 202 4.61 -16.03 4.69
N LEU A 203 5.43 -17.06 4.47
CA LEU A 203 5.62 -17.67 3.16
C LEU A 203 4.52 -18.72 2.91
N THR A 204 3.29 -18.24 2.66
CA THR A 204 2.10 -19.10 2.47
C THR A 204 1.79 -19.37 1.01
N GLY A 205 2.23 -18.51 0.09
CA GLY A 205 2.02 -18.63 -1.33
C GLY A 205 2.65 -17.47 -2.09
N GLN A 206 3.03 -17.70 -3.35
CA GLN A 206 3.78 -16.72 -4.12
C GLN A 206 3.02 -15.42 -4.31
N SER A 207 1.76 -15.46 -4.72
CA SER A 207 0.94 -14.27 -4.99
C SER A 207 0.73 -13.37 -3.77
N GLY A 208 0.47 -13.95 -2.60
CA GLY A 208 0.33 -13.16 -1.35
C GLY A 208 1.64 -12.54 -0.90
N CYS A 209 2.77 -13.24 -1.12
CA CYS A 209 4.10 -12.71 -0.85
C CYS A 209 4.44 -11.56 -1.80
N GLU A 210 4.14 -11.69 -3.10
CA GLU A 210 4.38 -10.65 -4.10
C GLU A 210 3.62 -9.36 -3.79
N GLN A 211 2.37 -9.46 -3.33
CA GLN A 211 1.60 -8.30 -2.90
C GLN A 211 2.30 -7.57 -1.74
N LYS A 212 2.78 -8.31 -0.73
CA LYS A 212 3.55 -7.71 0.38
C LYS A 212 4.86 -7.08 -0.10
N LEU A 213 5.53 -7.68 -1.09
CA LEU A 213 6.75 -7.09 -1.68
C LEU A 213 6.50 -5.78 -2.43
N ALA A 214 5.30 -5.58 -2.98
CA ALA A 214 4.91 -4.32 -3.62
C ALA A 214 4.52 -3.26 -2.59
N GLN A 215 3.94 -3.65 -1.47
CA GLN A 215 3.35 -2.76 -0.48
C GLN A 215 4.35 -2.27 0.57
N PHE A 216 5.19 -3.17 1.11
CA PHE A 216 6.12 -2.84 2.19
C PHE A 216 7.48 -2.39 1.67
N GLY A 217 8.13 -1.45 2.36
CA GLY A 217 9.49 -1.00 2.06
C GLY A 217 10.56 -1.83 2.74
N LEU A 218 10.26 -2.37 3.92
CA LEU A 218 11.16 -3.22 4.70
C LEU A 218 10.39 -4.37 5.35
N ILE A 219 10.86 -5.57 5.08
CA ILE A 219 10.32 -6.82 5.65
C ILE A 219 11.39 -7.42 6.56
N ASN A 220 11.07 -7.54 7.84
CA ASN A 220 11.92 -8.25 8.79
C ASN A 220 11.51 -9.73 8.83
N LEU A 221 12.44 -10.61 8.49
CA LEU A 221 12.31 -12.05 8.66
C LEU A 221 12.65 -12.36 10.11
N ASP A 222 11.69 -12.11 11.01
CA ASP A 222 11.89 -12.38 12.42
C ASP A 222 11.99 -13.88 12.69
N GLU A 223 12.84 -14.27 13.63
CA GLU A 223 13.09 -15.68 13.94
C GLU A 223 13.37 -16.53 12.68
N TYR A 224 14.26 -16.04 11.80
CA TYR A 224 14.64 -16.73 10.54
C TYR A 224 15.00 -18.20 10.73
N ASP A 225 15.57 -18.57 11.87
CA ASP A 225 15.92 -19.94 12.26
C ASP A 225 14.71 -20.89 12.37
N ARG A 226 13.50 -20.36 12.50
CA ARG A 226 12.26 -21.14 12.50
C ARG A 226 11.68 -21.40 11.09
N LEU A 227 12.27 -20.79 10.08
CA LEU A 227 11.86 -21.02 8.69
C LEU A 227 12.16 -22.48 8.27
N SER A 228 11.14 -23.19 7.83
CA SER A 228 11.34 -24.55 7.34
C SER A 228 12.21 -24.57 6.08
N PRO A 229 13.10 -25.55 5.90
CA PRO A 229 13.96 -25.66 4.72
C PRO A 229 13.18 -25.67 3.39
N GLN A 230 11.95 -26.16 3.41
CA GLN A 230 11.05 -26.21 2.25
C GLN A 230 10.62 -24.82 1.75
N LYS A 231 10.62 -23.81 2.62
CA LYS A 231 10.26 -22.42 2.29
C LYS A 231 11.44 -21.58 1.77
N LEU A 232 12.66 -22.04 1.98
CA LEU A 232 13.87 -21.32 1.56
C LEU A 232 13.97 -21.09 0.04
N PRO A 233 13.60 -22.04 -0.84
CA PRO A 233 13.61 -21.80 -2.29
C PRO A 233 12.68 -20.68 -2.69
N LEU A 234 11.46 -20.61 -2.13
CA LEU A 234 10.51 -19.54 -2.38
C LEU A 234 11.07 -18.19 -1.92
N LEU A 235 11.60 -18.10 -0.70
CA LEU A 235 12.23 -16.88 -0.20
C LEU A 235 13.37 -16.41 -1.11
N LYS A 236 14.24 -17.32 -1.57
CA LYS A 236 15.33 -17.00 -2.51
C LYS A 236 14.81 -16.41 -3.82
N THR A 237 13.72 -16.97 -4.34
CA THR A 237 13.04 -16.46 -5.54
C THR A 237 12.50 -15.05 -5.29
N LEU A 238 11.76 -14.86 -4.21
CA LEU A 238 11.19 -13.57 -3.82
C LEU A 238 12.27 -12.49 -3.64
N MET A 239 13.42 -12.85 -3.06
CA MET A 239 14.55 -11.90 -2.89
C MET A 239 15.18 -11.45 -4.20
N GLN A 240 15.00 -12.18 -5.30
CA GLN A 240 15.57 -11.86 -6.61
C GLN A 240 14.56 -11.18 -7.55
N MET A 241 13.28 -11.23 -7.23
CA MET A 241 12.26 -10.59 -8.05
C MET A 241 12.48 -9.09 -8.15
N LYS A 242 12.41 -8.57 -9.36
CA LYS A 242 12.52 -7.14 -9.68
C LYS A 242 11.14 -6.54 -9.92
N LYS A 243 10.32 -7.28 -10.66
CA LYS A 243 8.94 -6.96 -10.97
C LYS A 243 8.06 -8.05 -10.40
N LEU A 244 6.89 -7.66 -10.01
CA LEU A 244 5.91 -8.52 -9.37
C LEU A 244 4.71 -8.61 -10.28
N ASP A 245 4.36 -9.85 -10.65
CA ASP A 245 3.26 -10.15 -11.55
C ASP A 245 2.23 -10.97 -10.79
N PHE A 246 1.29 -10.31 -10.15
CA PHE A 246 0.25 -11.01 -9.42
C PHE A 246 -1.15 -10.61 -9.88
N ARG A 247 -2.04 -11.56 -9.81
CA ARG A 247 -3.45 -11.35 -10.08
C ARG A 247 -4.14 -10.95 -8.78
N LYS A 248 -4.69 -9.75 -8.75
CA LYS A 248 -5.47 -9.29 -7.61
C LYS A 248 -6.81 -10.04 -7.55
N SER A 249 -7.25 -10.34 -6.34
CA SER A 249 -8.59 -10.87 -6.12
C SER A 249 -9.62 -9.91 -6.75
N HIS A 250 -10.56 -10.47 -7.50
CA HIS A 250 -11.63 -9.72 -8.19
C HIS A 250 -11.23 -8.85 -9.39
N ARG A 251 -9.97 -8.91 -9.88
CA ARG A 251 -9.56 -8.29 -11.15
C ARG A 251 -9.22 -9.36 -12.20
N SER A 252 -9.60 -9.10 -13.44
CA SER A 252 -9.29 -10.00 -14.58
C SER A 252 -7.87 -9.82 -15.12
N SER A 253 -7.21 -8.72 -14.82
CA SER A 253 -5.88 -8.38 -15.32
C SER A 253 -4.78 -8.62 -14.29
N TYR A 254 -3.58 -8.97 -14.77
CA TYR A 254 -2.38 -8.97 -13.96
C TYR A 254 -1.93 -7.54 -13.67
N SER A 255 -1.46 -7.30 -12.45
CA SER A 255 -0.79 -6.05 -12.08
C SER A 255 0.71 -6.26 -12.14
N HIS A 256 1.40 -5.36 -12.86
CA HIS A 256 2.85 -5.32 -12.95
C HIS A 256 3.35 -4.20 -12.04
N LEU A 257 3.81 -4.55 -10.86
CA LEU A 257 4.26 -3.56 -9.88
C LEU A 257 5.78 -3.68 -9.65
N PRO A 258 6.47 -2.56 -9.40
CA PRO A 258 7.84 -2.63 -8.94
C PRO A 258 7.87 -3.24 -7.54
N ARG A 259 8.93 -3.98 -7.24
CA ARG A 259 9.18 -4.43 -5.88
C ARG A 259 9.70 -3.26 -5.05
N MET A 260 9.05 -2.99 -3.92
CA MET A 260 9.45 -1.96 -2.96
C MET A 260 10.27 -2.55 -1.80
N ALA A 261 9.95 -3.77 -1.38
CA ALA A 261 10.51 -4.38 -0.19
C ALA A 261 11.98 -4.75 -0.30
N SER A 262 12.76 -4.34 0.68
CA SER A 262 14.05 -4.95 1.04
C SER A 262 13.86 -5.88 2.22
N PHE A 263 14.75 -6.85 2.39
CA PHE A 263 14.71 -7.79 3.51
C PHE A 263 15.82 -7.51 4.52
N ILE A 264 15.49 -7.68 5.78
CA ILE A 264 16.40 -7.80 6.92
C ILE A 264 15.94 -9.01 7.74
N GLY A 265 16.75 -9.56 8.62
CA GLY A 265 16.28 -10.66 9.44
C GLY A 265 16.95 -10.70 10.81
N THR A 266 16.28 -11.40 11.72
CA THR A 266 16.79 -11.69 13.07
C THR A 266 16.85 -13.18 13.33
N SER A 267 17.79 -13.60 14.17
CA SER A 267 17.86 -15.00 14.63
C SER A 267 18.50 -15.10 16.01
N ASN A 268 18.19 -16.17 16.71
CA ASN A 268 18.82 -16.55 17.97
C ASN A 268 19.86 -17.68 17.79
N HIS A 269 19.91 -18.28 16.61
CA HIS A 269 20.86 -19.37 16.30
C HIS A 269 21.93 -18.91 15.32
N LYS A 270 23.20 -19.35 15.54
CA LYS A 270 24.32 -19.01 14.66
C LYS A 270 24.36 -19.86 13.39
N ASP A 271 23.78 -21.04 13.43
CA ASP A 271 23.85 -22.05 12.37
C ASP A 271 22.72 -21.84 11.32
N LEU A 272 22.63 -20.59 10.81
CA LEU A 272 21.61 -20.22 9.82
C LEU A 272 21.90 -20.72 8.42
N LEU A 273 23.13 -21.13 8.14
CA LEU A 273 23.63 -21.41 6.80
C LEU A 273 23.94 -22.89 6.62
N THR A 274 22.96 -23.73 6.85
CA THR A 274 23.03 -25.16 6.53
C THR A 274 22.97 -25.43 5.01
N ASP A 275 22.58 -24.44 4.21
CA ASP A 275 22.51 -24.56 2.76
C ASP A 275 23.73 -23.90 2.10
N PRO A 276 24.62 -24.68 1.48
CA PRO A 276 25.83 -24.15 0.81
C PRO A 276 25.52 -23.22 -0.35
N THR A 277 24.31 -23.28 -0.93
CA THR A 277 23.92 -22.46 -2.08
C THR A 277 23.22 -21.14 -1.68
N GLY A 278 22.77 -21.01 -0.45
CA GLY A 278 21.96 -19.88 0.06
C GLY A 278 22.75 -18.80 0.78
N SER A 279 23.94 -19.12 1.25
CA SER A 279 24.74 -18.24 2.13
C SER A 279 25.13 -16.89 1.52
N ARG A 280 25.33 -16.79 0.22
CA ARG A 280 25.73 -15.56 -0.48
C ARG A 280 24.70 -14.42 -0.43
N ARG A 281 23.42 -14.70 -0.06
CA ARG A 281 22.36 -13.71 0.05
C ARG A 281 22.16 -13.19 1.47
N CYS A 282 22.79 -13.81 2.44
CA CYS A 282 22.71 -13.40 3.84
C CYS A 282 24.00 -12.70 4.24
N LEU A 283 23.91 -11.40 4.57
CA LEU A 283 25.00 -10.67 5.22
C LEU A 283 24.93 -10.98 6.71
N LEU A 284 25.68 -11.99 7.15
CA LEU A 284 25.64 -12.44 8.54
C LEU A 284 26.45 -11.53 9.45
N TYR A 285 25.81 -11.05 10.49
CA TYR A 285 26.44 -10.58 11.70
C TYR A 285 26.14 -11.54 12.86
N THR A 286 27.16 -12.11 13.45
CA THR A 286 27.05 -12.86 14.70
C THR A 286 27.65 -12.01 15.82
N SER A 287 26.89 -11.76 16.88
CA SER A 287 27.43 -11.12 18.09
C SER A 287 28.63 -11.93 18.61
N PRO A 288 29.78 -11.30 18.90
CA PRO A 288 30.92 -12.01 19.49
C PRO A 288 30.49 -12.71 20.77
N SER A 289 30.97 -13.94 20.96
CA SER A 289 30.79 -14.65 22.22
C SER A 289 31.60 -13.93 23.29
N PRO A 290 31.17 -13.89 24.57
CA PRO A 290 31.99 -13.39 25.67
C PRO A 290 33.34 -14.12 25.86
N ARG A 291 33.54 -15.22 25.08
CA ARG A 291 34.82 -15.99 25.09
C ARG A 291 35.76 -15.54 23.95
N ASP A 292 35.35 -14.63 23.09
CA ASP A 292 36.16 -14.14 21.96
C ASP A 292 36.73 -12.74 22.23
N SER A 293 36.70 -12.30 23.51
CA SER A 293 37.29 -11.02 24.01
C SER A 293 38.46 -11.29 24.93
#